data_abae2bfdddf1377581f0081684ba0779
#
_entry.id   abae2bfdddf1377581f0081684ba0779
#
_cell.length_a   1.000
_cell.length_b   1.000
_cell.length_c   1.000
_cell.angle_alpha   90.00
_cell.angle_beta   90.00
_cell.angle_gamma   90.00
#
_symmetry.space_group_name_H-M   'P 1'
#
loop_
_entity.id
_entity.type
_entity.pdbx_description
1 polymer ?
#
loop_
_entity_poly.entity_id
_entity_poly.type
_entity_poly.pdbx_seq_one_letter_code
_entity_poly.pdbx_strand_id
1 'polypeptide(L)'
;MAFKSLFSLFSSDLAIDLGTANTLVYAKGRGIVVSEPSIVAINKVTNQVEAVGRDAKEMLGRTPGNIVAIRPMKDGVIANFEVTEKMLQHFIRKAHNGKSWVRPRVVIGIPSEITQVERRAVEDSAYRAKASEVYLVEEAMAAAIGAGLPITEPHGNMVVDIGGGTTDIAVISLSGIVYSRAVRVAGNEMDEAITQYIKRKYNLLIGERTSEAIKIALGSAYPLDEPLSMDVRGRNLIEGIPKTITMTDEEIREALSDSISTIINAVRVALERTPPELSADIVERGIVLTGGGALLKNLDKRLMIETGLPVVVADDPLSSVVLGTGKMLSDFELLKRVKWDNSLMTGN
;
A
#
# COMPACT_ATOMS: atom_id res chain seq x y z
N MET A 1 39.32 -9.23 -1.09
CA MET A 1 38.06 -8.54 -1.52
C MET A 1 37.18 -9.37 -2.46
N ALA A 2 37.69 -10.34 -3.21
CA ALA A 2 36.91 -11.15 -4.17
C ALA A 2 35.91 -12.14 -3.51
N PHE A 3 36.16 -12.62 -2.30
CA PHE A 3 35.27 -13.58 -1.61
C PHE A 3 33.92 -12.98 -1.15
N LYS A 4 33.89 -11.69 -0.79
CA LYS A 4 32.63 -11.01 -0.42
C LYS A 4 31.69 -10.80 -1.61
N SER A 5 32.22 -10.66 -2.82
CA SER A 5 31.45 -10.51 -4.06
C SER A 5 30.74 -11.80 -4.48
N LEU A 6 31.35 -12.96 -4.23
CA LEU A 6 30.76 -14.26 -4.60
C LEU A 6 29.58 -14.65 -3.67
N PHE A 7 29.63 -14.26 -2.40
CA PHE A 7 28.51 -14.47 -1.45
C PHE A 7 27.33 -13.53 -1.68
N SER A 8 27.53 -12.37 -2.31
CA SER A 8 26.42 -11.46 -2.64
C SER A 8 25.50 -12.01 -3.74
N LEU A 9 26.00 -12.90 -4.60
CA LEU A 9 25.22 -13.61 -5.62
C LEU A 9 24.30 -14.71 -5.00
N PHE A 10 24.52 -15.08 -3.75
CA PHE A 10 23.72 -16.03 -3.01
C PHE A 10 22.94 -15.37 -1.85
N SER A 11 22.90 -14.03 -1.78
CA SER A 11 22.12 -13.34 -0.78
C SER A 11 20.65 -13.66 -1.00
N SER A 12 20.04 -14.26 0.01
CA SER A 12 18.60 -14.56 0.03
C SER A 12 17.78 -13.43 0.64
N ASP A 13 18.40 -12.27 0.85
CA ASP A 13 17.78 -11.14 1.50
C ASP A 13 16.59 -10.61 0.69
N LEU A 14 15.51 -10.34 1.37
CA LEU A 14 14.24 -9.90 0.79
C LEU A 14 13.80 -8.57 1.40
N ALA A 15 13.21 -7.74 0.57
CA ALA A 15 12.40 -6.62 1.02
C ALA A 15 10.94 -6.92 0.71
N ILE A 16 10.06 -6.65 1.64
CA ILE A 16 8.63 -6.96 1.53
C ILE A 16 7.83 -5.68 1.82
N ASP A 17 7.02 -5.31 0.86
CA ASP A 17 5.91 -4.40 1.07
C ASP A 17 4.69 -5.27 1.40
N LEU A 18 4.28 -5.27 2.67
CA LEU A 18 3.17 -6.08 3.16
C LEU A 18 1.88 -5.26 3.15
N GLY A 19 1.47 -4.82 1.97
CA GLY A 19 0.34 -3.93 1.81
C GLY A 19 -1.03 -4.61 2.01
N THR A 20 -2.04 -3.79 2.33
CA THR A 20 -3.43 -4.24 2.51
C THR A 20 -4.03 -4.83 1.23
N ALA A 21 -3.76 -4.24 0.07
CA ALA A 21 -4.29 -4.70 -1.21
C ALA A 21 -3.36 -5.69 -1.91
N ASN A 22 -2.07 -5.40 -1.96
CA ASN A 22 -1.05 -6.19 -2.63
C ASN A 22 0.18 -6.35 -1.73
N THR A 23 0.83 -7.51 -1.85
CA THR A 23 2.15 -7.76 -1.28
C THR A 23 3.17 -7.83 -2.41
N LEU A 24 4.22 -7.01 -2.31
CA LEU A 24 5.35 -7.04 -3.23
C LEU A 24 6.60 -7.55 -2.51
N VAL A 25 7.39 -8.37 -3.21
CA VAL A 25 8.67 -8.86 -2.69
C VAL A 25 9.78 -8.53 -3.66
N TYR A 26 10.77 -7.83 -3.17
CA TYR A 26 12.02 -7.56 -3.87
C TYR A 26 13.10 -8.50 -3.35
N ALA A 27 13.83 -9.14 -4.24
CA ALA A 27 14.99 -9.96 -3.90
C ALA A 27 16.27 -9.27 -4.33
N LYS A 28 17.25 -9.17 -3.42
CA LYS A 28 18.53 -8.52 -3.69
C LYS A 28 19.20 -9.09 -4.95
N GLY A 29 19.52 -8.23 -5.90
CA GLY A 29 20.15 -8.60 -7.18
C GLY A 29 19.20 -9.16 -8.24
N ARG A 30 17.89 -9.32 -7.94
CA ARG A 30 16.89 -9.83 -8.90
C ARG A 30 15.72 -8.88 -9.15
N GLY A 31 15.59 -7.80 -8.35
CA GLY A 31 14.46 -6.89 -8.44
C GLY A 31 13.19 -7.43 -7.80
N ILE A 32 12.04 -6.92 -8.24
CA ILE A 32 10.72 -7.38 -7.77
C ILE A 32 10.45 -8.77 -8.34
N VAL A 33 10.31 -9.76 -7.47
CA VAL A 33 10.13 -11.18 -7.81
C VAL A 33 8.72 -11.69 -7.50
N VAL A 34 7.96 -10.96 -6.66
CA VAL A 34 6.55 -11.23 -6.36
C VAL A 34 5.81 -9.89 -6.38
N SER A 35 4.67 -9.87 -7.06
CA SER A 35 3.67 -8.81 -7.02
C SER A 35 2.30 -9.46 -7.10
N GLU A 36 1.67 -9.63 -5.92
CA GLU A 36 0.47 -10.45 -5.75
C GLU A 36 -0.53 -9.79 -4.81
N PRO A 37 -1.83 -9.97 -5.03
CA PRO A 37 -2.84 -9.54 -4.07
C PRO A 37 -2.65 -10.15 -2.69
N SER A 38 -2.88 -9.39 -1.62
CA SER A 38 -2.84 -9.84 -0.23
C SER A 38 -4.13 -10.59 0.13
N ILE A 39 -4.37 -11.73 -0.53
CA ILE A 39 -5.58 -12.54 -0.39
C ILE A 39 -5.20 -14.01 -0.26
N VAL A 40 -5.91 -14.72 0.61
CA VAL A 40 -5.74 -16.15 0.82
C VAL A 40 -7.11 -16.83 0.79
N ALA A 41 -7.26 -17.89 0.00
CA ALA A 41 -8.43 -18.74 0.02
C ALA A 41 -8.18 -19.92 0.95
N ILE A 42 -9.10 -20.15 1.90
CA ILE A 42 -8.99 -21.20 2.93
C ILE A 42 -10.24 -22.05 2.91
N ASN A 43 -10.03 -23.36 3.03
CA ASN A 43 -11.09 -24.31 3.29
C ASN A 43 -11.47 -24.26 4.78
N LYS A 44 -12.70 -23.87 5.09
CA LYS A 44 -13.21 -23.71 6.48
C LYS A 44 -13.26 -25.01 7.26
N VAL A 45 -13.37 -26.16 6.57
CA VAL A 45 -13.50 -27.47 7.20
C VAL A 45 -12.13 -28.03 7.57
N THR A 46 -11.16 -27.92 6.65
CA THR A 46 -9.82 -28.51 6.83
C THR A 46 -8.79 -27.50 7.34
N ASN A 47 -9.11 -26.20 7.36
CA ASN A 47 -8.20 -25.08 7.64
C ASN A 47 -6.97 -25.03 6.73
N GLN A 48 -7.06 -25.64 5.54
CA GLN A 48 -5.98 -25.68 4.56
C GLN A 48 -6.07 -24.49 3.61
N VAL A 49 -4.90 -24.00 3.17
CA VAL A 49 -4.80 -22.97 2.14
C VAL A 49 -5.04 -23.60 0.78
N GLU A 50 -6.06 -23.13 0.07
CA GLU A 50 -6.40 -23.57 -1.29
C GLU A 50 -5.71 -22.72 -2.35
N ALA A 51 -5.58 -21.41 -2.12
CA ALA A 51 -4.93 -20.48 -3.03
C ALA A 51 -4.38 -19.26 -2.29
N VAL A 52 -3.38 -18.59 -2.88
CA VAL A 52 -2.79 -17.34 -2.37
C VAL A 52 -2.58 -16.38 -3.54
N GLY A 53 -2.74 -15.09 -3.28
CA GLY A 53 -2.45 -14.05 -4.26
C GLY A 53 -3.50 -13.97 -5.37
N ARG A 54 -3.04 -13.98 -6.61
CA ARG A 54 -3.88 -13.82 -7.80
C ARG A 54 -4.96 -14.88 -7.90
N ASP A 55 -4.60 -16.15 -7.69
CA ASP A 55 -5.54 -17.26 -7.75
C ASP A 55 -6.64 -17.12 -6.69
N ALA A 56 -6.29 -16.68 -5.48
CA ALA A 56 -7.26 -16.39 -4.43
C ALA A 56 -8.15 -15.18 -4.77
N LYS A 57 -7.61 -14.14 -5.43
CA LYS A 57 -8.39 -12.97 -5.90
C LYS A 57 -9.45 -13.36 -6.93
N GLU A 58 -9.15 -14.31 -7.80
CA GLU A 58 -10.13 -14.84 -8.77
C GLU A 58 -11.30 -15.56 -8.13
N MET A 59 -11.08 -16.11 -6.94
CA MET A 59 -12.09 -16.83 -6.16
C MET A 59 -13.03 -15.89 -5.38
N LEU A 60 -12.70 -14.61 -5.21
CA LEU A 60 -13.54 -13.64 -4.48
C LEU A 60 -14.96 -13.57 -5.04
N GLY A 61 -15.96 -13.78 -4.17
CA GLY A 61 -17.38 -13.75 -4.53
C GLY A 61 -17.85 -14.92 -5.38
N ARG A 62 -17.00 -15.95 -5.58
CA ARG A 62 -17.29 -17.13 -6.42
C ARG A 62 -17.04 -18.45 -5.72
N THR A 63 -16.67 -18.44 -4.44
CA THR A 63 -16.36 -19.64 -3.67
C THR A 63 -17.61 -20.39 -3.25
N PRO A 64 -17.58 -21.74 -3.23
CA PRO A 64 -18.62 -22.54 -2.54
C PRO A 64 -18.55 -22.30 -1.03
N GLY A 65 -19.59 -22.66 -0.29
CA GLY A 65 -19.75 -22.33 1.13
C GLY A 65 -18.65 -22.83 2.07
N ASN A 66 -17.90 -23.86 1.67
CA ASN A 66 -16.77 -24.41 2.42
C ASN A 66 -15.42 -23.70 2.17
N ILE A 67 -15.33 -22.82 1.18
CA ILE A 67 -14.13 -22.04 0.90
C ILE A 67 -14.42 -20.57 1.15
N VAL A 68 -13.48 -19.87 1.78
CA VAL A 68 -13.54 -18.41 2.01
C VAL A 68 -12.25 -17.77 1.53
N ALA A 69 -12.38 -16.70 0.74
CA ALA A 69 -11.26 -15.82 0.43
C ALA A 69 -11.17 -14.71 1.50
N ILE A 70 -10.02 -14.61 2.13
CA ILE A 70 -9.74 -13.73 3.28
C ILE A 70 -8.66 -12.72 2.87
N ARG A 71 -8.85 -11.46 3.23
CA ARG A 71 -7.82 -10.43 3.26
C ARG A 71 -7.19 -10.43 4.65
N PRO A 72 -5.98 -10.96 4.83
CA PRO A 72 -5.35 -11.05 6.15
C PRO A 72 -4.84 -9.70 6.66
N MET A 73 -4.68 -8.74 5.75
CA MET A 73 -4.32 -7.35 6.05
C MET A 73 -5.54 -6.45 5.92
N LYS A 74 -5.72 -5.53 6.86
CA LYS A 74 -6.78 -4.53 6.83
C LYS A 74 -6.25 -3.21 7.40
N ASP A 75 -6.49 -2.11 6.71
CA ASP A 75 -6.13 -0.76 7.16
C ASP A 75 -4.64 -0.65 7.59
N GLY A 76 -3.74 -1.28 6.81
CA GLY A 76 -2.30 -1.31 7.05
C GLY A 76 -1.85 -2.29 8.14
N VAL A 77 -2.75 -3.01 8.82
CA VAL A 77 -2.40 -3.90 9.94
C VAL A 77 -2.82 -5.34 9.70
N ILE A 78 -2.25 -6.26 10.48
CA ILE A 78 -2.61 -7.68 10.44
C ILE A 78 -3.99 -7.89 11.10
N ALA A 79 -4.98 -8.23 10.30
CA ALA A 79 -6.32 -8.60 10.77
C ALA A 79 -6.43 -10.09 11.13
N ASN A 80 -5.62 -10.93 10.48
CA ASN A 80 -5.58 -12.36 10.77
C ASN A 80 -4.14 -12.88 10.75
N PHE A 81 -3.61 -13.12 11.94
CA PHE A 81 -2.21 -13.50 12.13
C PHE A 81 -1.85 -14.83 11.44
N GLU A 82 -2.64 -15.88 11.64
CA GLU A 82 -2.37 -17.21 11.08
C GLU A 82 -2.37 -17.19 9.55
N VAL A 83 -3.32 -16.46 8.96
CA VAL A 83 -3.44 -16.34 7.50
C VAL A 83 -2.31 -15.49 6.93
N THR A 84 -1.90 -14.41 7.63
CA THR A 84 -0.75 -13.59 7.23
C THR A 84 0.55 -14.41 7.25
N GLU A 85 0.76 -15.22 8.29
CA GLU A 85 1.92 -16.12 8.37
C GLU A 85 1.96 -17.07 7.15
N LYS A 86 0.84 -17.74 6.85
CA LYS A 86 0.73 -18.64 5.68
C LYS A 86 1.00 -17.90 4.36
N MET A 87 0.48 -16.69 4.22
CA MET A 87 0.71 -15.83 3.05
C MET A 87 2.18 -15.45 2.90
N LEU A 88 2.82 -14.98 3.98
CA LEU A 88 4.25 -14.65 3.98
C LEU A 88 5.12 -15.84 3.66
N GLN A 89 4.84 -17.01 4.27
CA GLN A 89 5.54 -18.26 3.97
C GLN A 89 5.45 -18.62 2.47
N HIS A 90 4.27 -18.45 1.88
CA HIS A 90 4.06 -18.70 0.46
C HIS A 90 4.91 -17.75 -0.39
N PHE A 91 4.88 -16.43 -0.13
CA PHE A 91 5.61 -15.44 -0.91
C PHE A 91 7.12 -15.55 -0.73
N ILE A 92 7.63 -15.78 0.48
CA ILE A 92 9.06 -16.02 0.73
C ILE A 92 9.53 -17.28 -0.03
N ARG A 93 8.74 -18.37 -0.02
CA ARG A 93 9.06 -19.59 -0.79
C ARG A 93 9.06 -19.31 -2.29
N LYS A 94 8.08 -18.57 -2.79
CA LYS A 94 7.99 -18.17 -4.21
C LYS A 94 9.19 -17.32 -4.61
N ALA A 95 9.59 -16.36 -3.78
CA ALA A 95 10.76 -15.51 -4.00
C ALA A 95 12.07 -16.30 -4.10
N HIS A 96 12.18 -17.43 -3.39
CA HIS A 96 13.35 -18.31 -3.42
C HIS A 96 13.26 -19.46 -4.45
N ASN A 97 12.30 -19.44 -5.38
CA ASN A 97 12.07 -20.52 -6.33
C ASN A 97 11.98 -21.92 -5.69
N GLY A 98 11.30 -22.01 -4.52
CA GLY A 98 11.10 -23.24 -3.78
C GLY A 98 12.30 -23.74 -2.98
N LYS A 99 13.45 -23.05 -2.98
CA LYS A 99 14.63 -23.42 -2.17
C LYS A 99 14.38 -23.08 -0.69
N SER A 100 13.99 -24.05 0.11
CA SER A 100 13.59 -23.86 1.51
C SER A 100 14.74 -23.82 2.53
N TRP A 101 15.99 -23.92 2.07
CA TRP A 101 17.19 -24.04 2.93
C TRP A 101 17.71 -22.71 3.45
N VAL A 102 17.27 -21.62 2.84
CA VAL A 102 17.80 -20.30 3.11
C VAL A 102 16.83 -19.53 4.00
N ARG A 103 17.35 -18.98 5.10
CA ARG A 103 16.63 -18.07 5.97
C ARG A 103 17.03 -16.64 5.61
N PRO A 104 16.15 -15.87 4.93
CA PRO A 104 16.50 -14.52 4.51
C PRO A 104 16.54 -13.55 5.69
N ARG A 105 17.36 -12.51 5.57
CA ARG A 105 17.09 -11.24 6.25
C ARG A 105 15.96 -10.57 5.50
N VAL A 106 15.02 -9.98 6.24
CA VAL A 106 13.83 -9.38 5.65
C VAL A 106 13.70 -7.93 6.13
N VAL A 107 13.51 -7.00 5.21
CA VAL A 107 13.10 -5.62 5.51
C VAL A 107 11.62 -5.49 5.14
N ILE A 108 10.79 -5.02 6.06
CA ILE A 108 9.33 -4.91 5.87
C ILE A 108 8.90 -3.46 6.09
N GLY A 109 8.13 -2.92 5.14
CA GLY A 109 7.42 -1.66 5.30
C GLY A 109 6.28 -1.80 6.31
N ILE A 110 6.11 -0.80 7.17
CA ILE A 110 5.02 -0.69 8.15
C ILE A 110 4.45 0.73 8.13
N PRO A 111 3.14 0.91 8.34
CA PRO A 111 2.52 2.24 8.45
C PRO A 111 3.11 3.06 9.61
N SER A 112 3.11 4.38 9.47
CA SER A 112 3.73 5.28 10.45
C SER A 112 3.05 5.25 11.83
N GLU A 113 1.74 5.04 11.90
CA GLU A 113 0.96 5.03 13.15
C GLU A 113 0.64 3.62 13.65
N ILE A 114 1.53 2.65 13.41
CA ILE A 114 1.35 1.27 13.86
C ILE A 114 1.57 1.13 15.38
N THR A 115 0.68 0.41 16.06
CA THR A 115 0.84 0.12 17.49
C THR A 115 1.97 -0.89 17.76
N GLN A 116 2.49 -0.91 18.99
CA GLN A 116 3.52 -1.88 19.40
C GLN A 116 3.06 -3.34 19.27
N VAL A 117 1.76 -3.60 19.49
CA VAL A 117 1.18 -4.95 19.35
C VAL A 117 1.14 -5.37 17.89
N GLU A 118 0.66 -4.48 17.01
CA GLU A 118 0.60 -4.72 15.56
C GLU A 118 2.01 -4.90 14.99
N ARG A 119 2.98 -4.10 15.42
CA ARG A 119 4.39 -4.22 15.02
C ARG A 119 4.97 -5.58 15.39
N ARG A 120 4.78 -6.03 16.63
CA ARG A 120 5.20 -7.37 17.06
C ARG A 120 4.53 -8.46 16.23
N ALA A 121 3.27 -8.28 15.86
CA ALA A 121 2.56 -9.22 15.01
C ALA A 121 3.24 -9.37 13.63
N VAL A 122 3.72 -8.27 13.03
CA VAL A 122 4.48 -8.32 11.76
C VAL A 122 5.82 -9.04 11.94
N GLU A 123 6.60 -8.67 12.98
CA GLU A 123 7.89 -9.32 13.29
C GLU A 123 7.73 -10.84 13.51
N ASP A 124 6.78 -11.23 14.37
CA ASP A 124 6.52 -12.64 14.69
C ASP A 124 6.07 -13.42 13.45
N SER A 125 5.21 -12.83 12.60
CA SER A 125 4.78 -13.46 11.34
C SER A 125 5.96 -13.73 10.42
N ALA A 126 6.89 -12.76 10.29
CA ALA A 126 8.09 -12.92 9.47
C ALA A 126 9.05 -13.96 10.03
N TYR A 127 9.29 -13.98 11.36
CA TYR A 127 10.12 -15.03 11.99
C TYR A 127 9.50 -16.41 11.83
N ARG A 128 8.18 -16.57 11.99
CA ARG A 128 7.47 -17.82 11.77
C ARG A 128 7.51 -18.24 10.30
N ALA A 129 7.54 -17.28 9.38
CA ALA A 129 7.79 -17.50 7.96
C ALA A 129 9.25 -17.82 7.63
N LYS A 130 10.10 -18.05 8.67
CA LYS A 130 11.51 -18.47 8.63
C LYS A 130 12.49 -17.37 8.20
N ALA A 131 12.17 -16.10 8.43
CA ALA A 131 13.19 -15.06 8.37
C ALA A 131 14.29 -15.30 9.42
N SER A 132 15.54 -14.96 9.11
CA SER A 132 16.67 -15.01 10.07
C SER A 132 16.77 -13.73 10.90
N GLU A 133 16.50 -12.59 10.25
CA GLU A 133 16.49 -11.26 10.84
C GLU A 133 15.36 -10.45 10.20
N VAL A 134 14.70 -9.62 11.00
CA VAL A 134 13.60 -8.76 10.54
C VAL A 134 13.93 -7.32 10.89
N TYR A 135 13.83 -6.44 9.90
CA TYR A 135 13.97 -5.00 10.04
C TYR A 135 12.68 -4.35 9.60
N LEU A 136 12.13 -3.48 10.43
CA LEU A 136 10.94 -2.70 10.10
C LEU A 136 11.33 -1.28 9.74
N VAL A 137 10.67 -0.73 8.72
CA VAL A 137 10.87 0.64 8.21
C VAL A 137 9.51 1.24 7.92
N GLU A 138 9.34 2.52 8.21
CA GLU A 138 8.08 3.21 7.87
C GLU A 138 7.85 3.25 6.36
N GLU A 139 6.62 2.93 5.93
CA GLU A 139 6.23 2.90 4.50
C GLU A 139 6.49 4.23 3.82
N ALA A 140 6.16 5.35 4.47
CA ALA A 140 6.42 6.68 3.91
C ALA A 140 7.91 6.97 3.69
N MET A 141 8.80 6.54 4.60
CA MET A 141 10.25 6.63 4.40
C MET A 141 10.71 5.75 3.25
N ALA A 142 10.23 4.52 3.20
CA ALA A 142 10.54 3.59 2.11
C ALA A 142 10.03 4.14 0.76
N ALA A 143 8.80 4.66 0.71
CA ALA A 143 8.22 5.27 -0.47
C ALA A 143 9.05 6.46 -0.98
N ALA A 144 9.50 7.33 -0.08
CA ALA A 144 10.37 8.47 -0.43
C ALA A 144 11.70 8.01 -1.05
N ILE A 145 12.35 7.00 -0.44
CA ILE A 145 13.59 6.41 -0.97
C ILE A 145 13.34 5.75 -2.33
N GLY A 146 12.22 5.03 -2.46
CA GLY A 146 11.82 4.35 -3.70
C GLY A 146 11.57 5.34 -4.83
N ALA A 147 10.85 6.42 -4.56
CA ALA A 147 10.59 7.53 -5.48
C ALA A 147 11.84 8.37 -5.81
N GLY A 148 12.98 8.11 -5.17
CA GLY A 148 14.23 8.81 -5.46
C GLY A 148 14.37 10.18 -4.81
N LEU A 149 13.59 10.49 -3.77
CA LEU A 149 13.72 11.74 -3.03
C LEU A 149 15.09 11.83 -2.32
N PRO A 150 15.75 13.00 -2.28
CA PRO A 150 17.06 13.21 -1.67
C PRO A 150 16.93 13.34 -0.15
N ILE A 151 16.49 12.27 0.52
CA ILE A 151 16.13 12.26 1.95
C ILE A 151 17.33 12.55 2.90
N THR A 152 18.56 12.39 2.43
CA THR A 152 19.78 12.59 3.23
C THR A 152 20.20 14.06 3.31
N GLU A 153 19.65 14.90 2.47
CA GLU A 153 19.94 16.33 2.39
C GLU A 153 19.18 17.12 3.49
N PRO A 154 19.68 18.30 3.90
CA PRO A 154 19.02 19.16 4.89
C PRO A 154 17.86 19.96 4.28
N HIS A 155 16.98 19.30 3.55
CA HIS A 155 15.84 19.89 2.87
C HIS A 155 14.55 19.12 3.17
N GLY A 156 13.43 19.83 3.16
CA GLY A 156 12.11 19.26 3.32
C GLY A 156 11.68 18.46 2.08
N ASN A 157 11.38 17.18 2.25
CA ASN A 157 10.81 16.32 1.22
C ASN A 157 9.46 15.82 1.71
N MET A 158 8.38 16.05 0.96
CA MET A 158 7.05 15.58 1.34
C MET A 158 6.62 14.46 0.41
N VAL A 159 6.23 13.35 1.01
CA VAL A 159 5.68 12.18 0.32
C VAL A 159 4.29 11.87 0.86
N VAL A 160 3.40 11.47 -0.05
CA VAL A 160 2.04 10.98 0.26
C VAL A 160 1.89 9.64 -0.41
N ASP A 161 1.91 8.58 0.38
CA ASP A 161 1.74 7.21 -0.08
C ASP A 161 0.29 6.76 0.13
N ILE A 162 -0.44 6.55 -0.97
CA ILE A 162 -1.84 6.19 -0.95
C ILE A 162 -1.97 4.72 -1.33
N GLY A 163 -2.01 3.88 -0.31
CA GLY A 163 -2.08 2.43 -0.46
C GLY A 163 -3.49 1.90 -0.71
N GLY A 164 -3.70 0.63 -0.34
CA GLY A 164 -5.03 0.00 -0.35
C GLY A 164 -5.85 0.32 0.90
N GLY A 165 -5.22 0.30 2.08
CA GLY A 165 -5.90 0.48 3.38
C GLY A 165 -5.55 1.78 4.09
N THR A 166 -4.37 2.34 3.84
CA THR A 166 -3.86 3.56 4.48
C THR A 166 -3.37 4.56 3.46
N THR A 167 -3.42 5.83 3.86
CA THR A 167 -2.67 6.92 3.24
C THR A 167 -1.67 7.43 4.26
N ASP A 168 -0.39 7.26 3.98
CA ASP A 168 0.73 7.63 4.82
C ASP A 168 1.39 8.90 4.26
N ILE A 169 1.48 9.93 5.10
CA ILE A 169 2.02 11.24 4.74
C ILE A 169 3.23 11.49 5.62
N ALA A 170 4.35 11.86 5.02
CA ALA A 170 5.55 12.22 5.78
C ALA A 170 6.29 13.42 5.19
N VAL A 171 6.88 14.20 6.08
CA VAL A 171 7.89 15.20 5.78
C VAL A 171 9.21 14.68 6.31
N ILE A 172 10.21 14.57 5.44
CA ILE A 172 11.48 13.90 5.67
C ILE A 172 12.62 14.88 5.41
N SER A 173 13.60 14.91 6.31
CA SER A 173 14.86 15.67 6.16
C SER A 173 15.98 14.96 6.91
N LEU A 174 17.23 15.00 6.39
CA LEU A 174 18.42 14.43 7.03
C LEU A 174 18.25 12.95 7.44
N SER A 175 17.58 12.16 6.62
CA SER A 175 17.23 10.76 6.87
C SER A 175 16.29 10.53 8.05
N GLY A 176 15.66 11.57 8.59
CA GLY A 176 14.70 11.52 9.68
C GLY A 176 13.30 11.94 9.24
N ILE A 177 12.28 11.35 9.85
CA ILE A 177 10.91 11.82 9.69
C ILE A 177 10.69 12.96 10.67
N VAL A 178 10.39 14.15 10.13
CA VAL A 178 10.12 15.37 10.90
C VAL A 178 8.67 15.41 11.34
N TYR A 179 7.77 14.97 10.48
CA TYR A 179 6.36 14.80 10.76
C TYR A 179 5.82 13.63 9.94
N SER A 180 5.00 12.81 10.55
CA SER A 180 4.22 11.79 9.83
C SER A 180 2.78 11.75 10.31
N ARG A 181 1.91 11.27 9.43
CA ARG A 181 0.50 11.03 9.70
C ARG A 181 -0.01 9.91 8.81
N ALA A 182 -0.73 8.96 9.39
CA ALA A 182 -1.48 7.95 8.66
C ALA A 182 -2.99 8.20 8.79
N VAL A 183 -3.74 7.97 7.72
CA VAL A 183 -5.20 7.94 7.74
C VAL A 183 -5.68 6.64 7.11
N ARG A 184 -6.72 6.03 7.69
CA ARG A 184 -7.31 4.75 7.21
C ARG A 184 -8.35 5.02 6.13
N VAL A 185 -8.00 5.87 5.17
CA VAL A 185 -8.79 6.19 3.98
C VAL A 185 -7.87 6.07 2.78
N ALA A 186 -8.13 5.09 1.92
CA ALA A 186 -7.32 4.78 0.75
C ALA A 186 -8.13 4.00 -0.29
N GLY A 187 -7.49 3.16 -1.10
CA GLY A 187 -8.12 2.48 -2.22
C GLY A 187 -9.34 1.62 -1.88
N ASN A 188 -9.33 0.91 -0.74
CA ASN A 188 -10.43 0.04 -0.33
C ASN A 188 -11.65 0.85 0.13
N GLU A 189 -11.43 1.97 0.85
CA GLU A 189 -12.50 2.87 1.26
C GLU A 189 -13.16 3.52 0.03
N MET A 190 -12.37 3.85 -0.99
CA MET A 190 -12.88 4.31 -2.27
C MET A 190 -13.76 3.25 -2.97
N ASP A 191 -13.38 1.97 -2.94
CA ASP A 191 -14.18 0.87 -3.51
C ASP A 191 -15.50 0.70 -2.76
N GLU A 192 -15.46 0.80 -1.43
CA GLU A 192 -16.67 0.73 -0.61
C GLU A 192 -17.59 1.93 -0.84
N ALA A 193 -17.03 3.14 -0.97
CA ALA A 193 -17.79 4.35 -1.29
C ALA A 193 -18.55 4.21 -2.63
N ILE A 194 -17.92 3.65 -3.66
CA ILE A 194 -18.55 3.35 -4.95
C ILE A 194 -19.67 2.32 -4.77
N THR A 195 -19.41 1.25 -4.03
CA THR A 195 -20.40 0.20 -3.76
C THR A 195 -21.64 0.78 -3.07
N GLN A 196 -21.46 1.61 -2.06
CA GLN A 196 -22.55 2.25 -1.32
C GLN A 196 -23.29 3.29 -2.16
N TYR A 197 -22.58 4.05 -3.00
CA TYR A 197 -23.20 4.99 -3.93
C TYR A 197 -24.14 4.28 -4.91
N ILE A 198 -23.67 3.22 -5.56
CA ILE A 198 -24.43 2.43 -6.53
C ILE A 198 -25.63 1.77 -5.85
N LYS A 199 -25.43 1.23 -4.64
CA LYS A 199 -26.51 0.64 -3.85
C LYS A 199 -27.61 1.65 -3.52
N ARG A 200 -27.24 2.85 -3.07
CA ARG A 200 -28.20 3.91 -2.68
C ARG A 200 -28.94 4.48 -3.89
N LYS A 201 -28.21 4.78 -4.97
CA LYS A 201 -28.78 5.48 -6.12
C LYS A 201 -29.56 4.57 -7.06
N TYR A 202 -29.08 3.33 -7.25
CA TYR A 202 -29.61 2.40 -8.27
C TYR A 202 -30.26 1.15 -7.70
N ASN A 203 -30.27 0.96 -6.38
CA ASN A 203 -30.68 -0.28 -5.73
C ASN A 203 -29.95 -1.51 -6.33
N LEU A 204 -28.70 -1.34 -6.74
CA LEU A 204 -27.89 -2.36 -7.39
C LEU A 204 -26.79 -2.84 -6.44
N LEU A 205 -26.72 -4.13 -6.21
CA LEU A 205 -25.64 -4.76 -5.46
C LEU A 205 -24.56 -5.24 -6.43
N ILE A 206 -23.34 -4.71 -6.24
CA ILE A 206 -22.15 -5.13 -6.98
C ILE A 206 -21.14 -5.79 -6.04
N GLY A 207 -20.21 -6.55 -6.62
CA GLY A 207 -19.11 -7.17 -5.87
C GLY A 207 -17.89 -6.27 -5.80
N GLU A 208 -17.01 -6.55 -4.84
CA GLU A 208 -15.76 -5.83 -4.58
C GLU A 208 -14.87 -5.69 -5.83
N ARG A 209 -14.74 -6.76 -6.63
CA ARG A 209 -13.97 -6.72 -7.89
C ARG A 209 -14.57 -5.76 -8.91
N THR A 210 -15.90 -5.60 -8.89
CA THR A 210 -16.60 -4.69 -9.79
C THR A 210 -16.37 -3.24 -9.37
N SER A 211 -16.43 -2.93 -8.07
CA SER A 211 -16.16 -1.57 -7.57
C SER A 211 -14.71 -1.16 -7.82
N GLU A 212 -13.74 -2.05 -7.60
CA GLU A 212 -12.33 -1.79 -7.95
C GLU A 212 -12.16 -1.50 -9.45
N ALA A 213 -12.81 -2.30 -10.32
CA ALA A 213 -12.76 -2.07 -11.76
C ALA A 213 -13.38 -0.73 -12.17
N ILE A 214 -14.50 -0.32 -11.55
CA ILE A 214 -15.14 0.97 -11.76
C ILE A 214 -14.21 2.11 -11.32
N LYS A 215 -13.61 2.01 -10.13
CA LYS A 215 -12.63 2.99 -9.63
C LYS A 215 -11.49 3.20 -10.62
N ILE A 216 -10.88 2.11 -11.11
CA ILE A 216 -9.76 2.18 -12.05
C ILE A 216 -10.20 2.78 -13.40
N ALA A 217 -11.38 2.41 -13.90
CA ALA A 217 -11.86 2.86 -15.20
C ALA A 217 -12.35 4.31 -15.17
N LEU A 218 -13.21 4.66 -14.21
CA LEU A 218 -13.94 5.94 -14.16
C LEU A 218 -13.48 6.89 -13.06
N GLY A 219 -12.77 6.39 -12.02
CA GLY A 219 -12.41 7.19 -10.84
C GLY A 219 -11.55 8.40 -11.20
N SER A 220 -11.96 9.57 -10.71
CA SER A 220 -11.22 10.82 -10.84
C SER A 220 -11.44 11.72 -9.63
N ALA A 221 -10.41 12.47 -9.24
CA ALA A 221 -10.49 13.43 -8.14
C ALA A 221 -10.90 14.84 -8.58
N TYR A 222 -10.82 15.12 -9.88
CA TYR A 222 -11.18 16.40 -10.52
C TYR A 222 -11.80 16.11 -11.89
N PRO A 223 -12.64 16.99 -12.45
CA PRO A 223 -13.26 16.80 -13.75
C PRO A 223 -12.26 16.40 -14.84
N LEU A 224 -12.67 15.47 -15.68
CA LEU A 224 -11.90 15.02 -16.83
C LEU A 224 -12.19 15.93 -18.03
N ASP A 225 -11.22 16.04 -18.93
CA ASP A 225 -11.39 16.81 -20.17
C ASP A 225 -12.38 16.10 -21.13
N GLU A 226 -12.37 14.75 -21.11
CA GLU A 226 -13.31 13.92 -21.86
C GLU A 226 -14.13 13.07 -20.90
N PRO A 227 -15.48 13.11 -20.96
CA PRO A 227 -16.35 12.29 -20.12
C PRO A 227 -16.14 10.80 -20.38
N LEU A 228 -16.13 10.00 -19.31
CA LEU A 228 -16.02 8.54 -19.37
C LEU A 228 -17.33 7.89 -18.89
N SER A 229 -17.68 6.76 -19.50
CA SER A 229 -18.78 5.94 -19.03
C SER A 229 -18.49 4.45 -19.22
N MET A 230 -19.15 3.61 -18.40
CA MET A 230 -19.08 2.16 -18.54
C MET A 230 -20.36 1.49 -18.07
N ASP A 231 -20.66 0.32 -18.64
CA ASP A 231 -21.76 -0.52 -18.19
C ASP A 231 -21.35 -1.37 -16.97
N VAL A 232 -22.16 -1.29 -15.92
CA VAL A 232 -21.98 -2.00 -14.66
C VAL A 232 -23.11 -2.99 -14.47
N ARG A 233 -22.74 -4.24 -14.16
CA ARG A 233 -23.70 -5.34 -13.93
C ARG A 233 -23.73 -5.71 -12.45
N GLY A 234 -24.92 -5.89 -11.92
CA GLY A 234 -25.13 -6.31 -10.55
C GLY A 234 -26.49 -6.95 -10.34
N ARG A 235 -26.83 -7.22 -9.09
CA ARG A 235 -28.14 -7.75 -8.71
C ARG A 235 -29.04 -6.61 -8.25
N ASN A 236 -30.19 -6.43 -8.90
CA ASN A 236 -31.23 -5.51 -8.43
C ASN A 236 -31.76 -6.00 -7.07
N LEU A 237 -31.69 -5.12 -6.06
CA LEU A 237 -32.11 -5.46 -4.70
C LEU A 237 -33.62 -5.50 -4.51
N ILE A 238 -34.39 -4.84 -5.40
CA ILE A 238 -35.85 -4.83 -5.34
C ILE A 238 -36.42 -6.09 -6.00
N GLU A 239 -35.95 -6.39 -7.22
CA GLU A 239 -36.49 -7.46 -8.04
C GLU A 239 -35.74 -8.79 -7.89
N GLY A 240 -34.52 -8.75 -7.30
CA GLY A 240 -33.67 -9.94 -7.11
C GLY A 240 -32.97 -10.46 -8.36
N ILE A 241 -33.16 -9.85 -9.52
CA ILE A 241 -32.66 -10.28 -10.83
C ILE A 241 -31.38 -9.49 -11.23
N PRO A 242 -30.56 -10.02 -12.16
CA PRO A 242 -29.47 -9.26 -12.74
C PRO A 242 -29.95 -8.01 -13.48
N LYS A 243 -29.22 -6.90 -13.32
CA LYS A 243 -29.48 -5.63 -13.99
C LYS A 243 -28.18 -4.99 -14.44
N THR A 244 -28.22 -4.29 -15.56
CA THR A 244 -27.13 -3.47 -16.07
C THR A 244 -27.53 -1.99 -15.98
N ILE A 245 -26.59 -1.16 -15.55
CA ILE A 245 -26.70 0.31 -15.54
C ILE A 245 -25.47 0.90 -16.21
N THR A 246 -25.58 2.08 -16.77
CA THR A 246 -24.43 2.85 -17.26
C THR A 246 -24.03 3.86 -16.19
N MET A 247 -22.73 3.88 -15.83
CA MET A 247 -22.14 4.80 -14.86
C MET A 247 -21.24 5.78 -15.58
N THR A 248 -21.14 7.01 -15.05
CA THR A 248 -20.26 8.06 -15.56
C THR A 248 -19.14 8.39 -14.58
N ASP A 249 -18.04 8.99 -15.06
CA ASP A 249 -16.94 9.47 -14.22
C ASP A 249 -17.41 10.56 -13.23
N GLU A 250 -18.40 11.37 -13.59
CA GLU A 250 -18.98 12.38 -12.70
C GLU A 250 -19.64 11.74 -11.47
N GLU A 251 -20.42 10.70 -11.67
CA GLU A 251 -21.07 9.96 -10.58
C GLU A 251 -20.04 9.27 -9.68
N ILE A 252 -18.97 8.72 -10.25
CA ILE A 252 -17.90 8.09 -9.47
C ILE A 252 -17.09 9.15 -8.71
N ARG A 253 -16.83 10.31 -9.30
CA ARG A 253 -16.19 11.44 -8.61
C ARG A 253 -17.03 11.94 -7.44
N GLU A 254 -18.37 12.01 -7.58
CA GLU A 254 -19.28 12.30 -6.48
C GLU A 254 -19.16 11.24 -5.37
N ALA A 255 -19.16 9.96 -5.73
CA ALA A 255 -19.03 8.86 -4.77
C ALA A 255 -17.71 8.92 -3.98
N LEU A 256 -16.61 9.38 -4.60
CA LEU A 256 -15.27 9.45 -4.01
C LEU A 256 -15.00 10.74 -3.23
N SER A 257 -15.90 11.71 -3.27
CA SER A 257 -15.69 13.08 -2.74
C SER A 257 -15.23 13.09 -1.27
N ASP A 258 -15.86 12.30 -0.42
CA ASP A 258 -15.54 12.27 1.03
C ASP A 258 -14.16 11.65 1.29
N SER A 259 -13.83 10.55 0.59
CA SER A 259 -12.52 9.90 0.71
C SER A 259 -11.40 10.83 0.26
N ILE A 260 -11.58 11.49 -0.88
CA ILE A 260 -10.60 12.46 -1.41
C ILE A 260 -10.45 13.64 -0.47
N SER A 261 -11.54 14.19 0.04
CA SER A 261 -11.51 15.31 1.00
C SER A 261 -10.77 14.96 2.29
N THR A 262 -10.92 13.72 2.77
CA THR A 262 -10.20 13.23 3.94
C THR A 262 -8.69 13.18 3.70
N ILE A 263 -8.25 12.70 2.53
CA ILE A 263 -6.84 12.66 2.16
C ILE A 263 -6.28 14.09 2.05
N ILE A 264 -6.99 15.00 1.37
CA ILE A 264 -6.59 16.41 1.23
C ILE A 264 -6.43 17.08 2.59
N ASN A 265 -7.39 16.87 3.50
CA ASN A 265 -7.32 17.43 4.84
C ASN A 265 -6.12 16.88 5.63
N ALA A 266 -5.79 15.60 5.47
CA ALA A 266 -4.62 15.02 6.11
C ALA A 266 -3.30 15.65 5.58
N VAL A 267 -3.22 15.91 4.27
CA VAL A 267 -2.10 16.62 3.65
C VAL A 267 -1.97 18.05 4.19
N ARG A 268 -3.09 18.78 4.29
CA ARG A 268 -3.11 20.14 4.87
C ARG A 268 -2.61 20.16 6.31
N VAL A 269 -3.07 19.23 7.14
CA VAL A 269 -2.60 19.13 8.53
C VAL A 269 -1.10 18.83 8.59
N ALA A 270 -0.57 18.00 7.69
CA ALA A 270 0.86 17.72 7.64
C ALA A 270 1.66 18.99 7.27
N LEU A 271 1.19 19.78 6.32
CA LEU A 271 1.79 21.06 5.96
C LEU A 271 1.76 22.08 7.12
N GLU A 272 0.63 22.17 7.84
CA GLU A 272 0.48 23.04 9.01
C GLU A 272 1.43 22.66 10.16
N ARG A 273 1.80 21.39 10.28
CA ARG A 273 2.70 20.86 11.31
C ARG A 273 4.17 20.88 10.90
N THR A 274 4.43 21.19 9.65
CA THR A 274 5.81 21.25 9.12
C THR A 274 6.52 22.52 9.58
N PRO A 275 7.77 22.43 10.08
CA PRO A 275 8.56 23.60 10.41
C PRO A 275 8.70 24.59 9.23
N PRO A 276 8.76 25.92 9.48
CA PRO A 276 8.75 26.93 8.42
C PRO A 276 9.85 26.78 7.36
N GLU A 277 11.08 26.41 7.76
CA GLU A 277 12.19 26.22 6.86
C GLU A 277 11.94 25.05 5.89
N LEU A 278 11.42 23.94 6.39
CA LEU A 278 11.08 22.78 5.55
C LEU A 278 9.82 23.05 4.71
N SER A 279 8.89 23.85 5.21
CA SER A 279 7.74 24.28 4.41
C SER A 279 8.17 25.11 3.21
N ALA A 280 9.18 25.98 3.36
CA ALA A 280 9.75 26.75 2.25
C ALA A 280 10.35 25.82 1.18
N ASP A 281 11.06 24.75 1.59
CA ASP A 281 11.59 23.75 0.65
C ASP A 281 10.46 23.05 -0.12
N ILE A 282 9.35 22.71 0.56
CA ILE A 282 8.19 22.02 -0.06
C ILE A 282 7.49 22.93 -1.07
N VAL A 283 7.51 24.25 -0.90
CA VAL A 283 6.96 25.20 -1.89
C VAL A 283 7.68 25.05 -3.23
N GLU A 284 9.01 24.83 -3.21
CA GLU A 284 9.82 24.69 -4.42
C GLU A 284 9.81 23.25 -4.97
N ARG A 285 9.95 22.26 -4.08
CA ARG A 285 10.09 20.83 -4.45
C ARG A 285 8.76 20.11 -4.67
N GLY A 286 7.70 20.62 -4.03
CA GLY A 286 6.35 20.05 -4.12
C GLY A 286 6.14 18.80 -3.27
N ILE A 287 5.05 18.12 -3.59
CA ILE A 287 4.58 16.90 -2.96
C ILE A 287 4.73 15.75 -3.94
N VAL A 288 5.30 14.63 -3.50
CA VAL A 288 5.41 13.41 -4.31
C VAL A 288 4.33 12.42 -3.87
N LEU A 289 3.50 11.99 -4.84
CA LEU A 289 2.47 10.97 -4.63
C LEU A 289 3.02 9.59 -4.99
N THR A 290 2.78 8.63 -4.12
CA THR A 290 3.11 7.21 -4.29
C THR A 290 1.92 6.32 -3.94
N GLY A 291 2.10 5.00 -4.09
CA GLY A 291 1.03 4.03 -3.86
C GLY A 291 0.04 3.93 -5.01
N GLY A 292 -0.81 2.91 -4.95
CA GLY A 292 -1.79 2.65 -6.01
C GLY A 292 -2.87 3.72 -6.14
N GLY A 293 -3.21 4.40 -5.03
CA GLY A 293 -4.19 5.49 -5.01
C GLY A 293 -3.70 6.75 -5.72
N ALA A 294 -2.38 6.95 -5.85
CA ALA A 294 -1.79 8.04 -6.62
C ALA A 294 -2.16 8.00 -8.12
N LEU A 295 -2.57 6.83 -8.61
CA LEU A 295 -3.03 6.63 -9.99
C LEU A 295 -4.50 7.07 -10.22
N LEU A 296 -5.22 7.52 -9.19
CA LEU A 296 -6.54 8.09 -9.37
C LEU A 296 -6.46 9.34 -10.25
N LYS A 297 -7.23 9.35 -11.33
CA LYS A 297 -7.15 10.41 -12.34
C LYS A 297 -7.33 11.80 -11.72
N ASN A 298 -6.46 12.74 -12.08
CA ASN A 298 -6.48 14.15 -11.63
C ASN A 298 -6.39 14.32 -10.09
N LEU A 299 -5.86 13.36 -9.34
CA LEU A 299 -5.64 13.52 -7.91
C LEU A 299 -4.51 14.53 -7.64
N ASP A 300 -3.45 14.48 -8.42
CA ASP A 300 -2.36 15.45 -8.43
C ASP A 300 -2.87 16.88 -8.69
N LYS A 301 -3.71 17.04 -9.72
CA LYS A 301 -4.35 18.31 -10.08
C LYS A 301 -5.26 18.82 -8.93
N ARG A 302 -6.03 17.92 -8.31
CA ARG A 302 -6.88 18.28 -7.18
C ARG A 302 -6.06 18.76 -5.98
N LEU A 303 -5.01 18.02 -5.61
CA LEU A 303 -4.11 18.39 -4.51
C LEU A 303 -3.38 19.71 -4.80
N MET A 304 -2.91 19.90 -6.04
CA MET A 304 -2.27 21.16 -6.46
C MET A 304 -3.21 22.38 -6.28
N ILE A 305 -4.47 22.23 -6.66
CA ILE A 305 -5.48 23.31 -6.51
C ILE A 305 -5.72 23.60 -5.01
N GLU A 306 -5.82 22.55 -4.18
CA GLU A 306 -6.19 22.67 -2.78
C GLU A 306 -5.04 23.15 -1.87
N THR A 307 -3.79 22.87 -2.27
CA THR A 307 -2.60 23.21 -1.48
C THR A 307 -1.82 24.43 -2.03
N GLY A 308 -1.99 24.73 -3.33
CA GLY A 308 -1.20 25.72 -4.03
C GLY A 308 0.25 25.28 -4.30
N LEU A 309 0.58 23.99 -4.08
CA LEU A 309 1.92 23.45 -4.22
C LEU A 309 2.05 22.59 -5.48
N PRO A 310 3.24 22.45 -6.08
CA PRO A 310 3.48 21.45 -7.10
C PRO A 310 3.21 20.05 -6.57
N VAL A 311 2.57 19.19 -7.37
CA VAL A 311 2.29 17.78 -7.01
C VAL A 311 2.70 16.90 -8.17
N VAL A 312 3.50 15.89 -7.89
CA VAL A 312 4.05 14.97 -8.89
C VAL A 312 3.78 13.53 -8.46
N VAL A 313 3.31 12.71 -9.39
CA VAL A 313 3.20 11.26 -9.19
C VAL A 313 4.57 10.62 -9.46
N ALA A 314 5.03 9.74 -8.58
CA ALA A 314 6.28 8.99 -8.78
C ALA A 314 6.22 8.15 -10.07
N ASP A 315 7.37 7.87 -10.68
CA ASP A 315 7.45 7.11 -11.95
C ASP A 315 6.83 5.71 -11.84
N ASP A 316 7.06 5.02 -10.71
CA ASP A 316 6.44 3.72 -10.39
C ASP A 316 5.82 3.77 -9.00
N PRO A 317 4.62 4.37 -8.87
CA PRO A 317 4.02 4.61 -7.57
C PRO A 317 3.60 3.32 -6.87
N LEU A 318 3.25 2.27 -7.60
CA LEU A 318 2.87 0.96 -7.03
C LEU A 318 4.04 0.22 -6.39
N SER A 319 5.26 0.50 -6.82
CA SER A 319 6.46 -0.21 -6.38
C SER A 319 7.36 0.63 -5.47
N SER A 320 7.02 1.90 -5.21
CA SER A 320 7.89 2.82 -4.49
C SER A 320 8.33 2.27 -3.12
N VAL A 321 7.42 1.74 -2.31
CA VAL A 321 7.75 1.16 -0.99
C VAL A 321 8.72 -0.03 -1.13
N VAL A 322 8.42 -0.98 -1.99
CA VAL A 322 9.26 -2.18 -2.16
C VAL A 322 10.61 -1.86 -2.81
N LEU A 323 10.68 -0.85 -3.68
CA LEU A 323 11.95 -0.39 -4.26
C LEU A 323 12.80 0.33 -3.22
N GLY A 324 12.19 1.12 -2.35
CA GLY A 324 12.89 1.79 -1.24
C GLY A 324 13.44 0.81 -0.23
N THR A 325 12.62 -0.13 0.24
CA THR A 325 13.08 -1.22 1.13
C THR A 325 14.15 -2.08 0.46
N GLY A 326 14.06 -2.32 -0.86
CA GLY A 326 15.06 -3.00 -1.65
C GLY A 326 16.40 -2.25 -1.75
N LYS A 327 16.39 -0.91 -1.88
CA LYS A 327 17.60 -0.08 -1.82
C LYS A 327 18.27 -0.20 -0.45
N MET A 328 17.52 -0.21 0.65
CA MET A 328 18.03 -0.38 2.01
C MET A 328 18.72 -1.74 2.24
N LEU A 329 18.27 -2.82 1.58
CA LEU A 329 18.97 -4.11 1.60
C LEU A 329 20.37 -4.03 1.00
N SER A 330 20.59 -3.10 0.08
CA SER A 330 21.88 -2.90 -0.58
C SER A 330 22.76 -1.91 0.17
N ASP A 331 22.16 -0.99 0.92
CA ASP A 331 22.83 0.02 1.75
C ASP A 331 22.46 -0.16 3.23
N PHE A 332 23.29 -0.97 3.92
CA PHE A 332 23.05 -1.28 5.35
C PHE A 332 23.27 -0.08 6.27
N GLU A 333 24.08 0.90 5.87
CA GLU A 333 24.26 2.13 6.65
C GLU A 333 23.01 3.02 6.55
N LEU A 334 22.39 3.11 5.37
CA LEU A 334 21.10 3.76 5.22
C LEU A 334 20.03 3.06 6.05
N LEU A 335 19.97 1.71 5.98
CA LEU A 335 19.01 0.94 6.77
C LEU A 335 19.14 1.20 8.27
N LYS A 336 20.37 1.27 8.81
CA LYS A 336 20.60 1.59 10.23
C LYS A 336 20.10 2.96 10.64
N ARG A 337 20.17 3.95 9.73
CA ARG A 337 19.71 5.33 9.99
C ARG A 337 18.19 5.45 10.00
N VAL A 338 17.52 4.73 9.08
CA VAL A 338 16.07 4.89 8.84
C VAL A 338 15.23 3.78 9.47
N LYS A 339 15.86 2.69 9.98
CA LYS A 339 15.10 1.62 10.65
C LYS A 339 14.39 2.20 11.87
N TRP A 340 13.21 1.66 12.13
CA TRP A 340 12.48 1.99 13.34
C TRP A 340 13.32 1.64 14.60
N ASP A 341 13.56 2.64 15.46
CA ASP A 341 14.30 2.44 16.71
C ASP A 341 13.37 2.63 17.92
N ASN A 342 13.30 1.62 18.78
CA ASN A 342 12.51 1.65 20.02
C ASN A 342 13.06 2.66 21.05
N SER A 343 14.31 3.09 20.95
CA SER A 343 14.98 3.91 21.96
C SER A 343 14.44 5.34 22.03
N LEU A 344 13.79 5.84 20.98
CA LEU A 344 13.26 7.20 20.92
C LEU A 344 11.89 7.37 21.61
N MET A 345 11.19 6.29 21.93
CA MET A 345 9.86 6.32 22.58
C MET A 345 9.91 6.15 24.12
N THR A 346 11.08 5.92 24.71
CA THR A 346 11.24 5.78 26.16
C THR A 346 11.69 7.06 26.88
N GLY A 347 11.72 8.17 26.18
CA GLY A 347 12.09 9.49 26.70
C GLY A 347 10.90 10.42 26.75
N ASN A 348 10.10 10.31 27.79
CA ASN A 348 9.36 11.25 28.67
C ASN A 348 8.03 10.68 29.13
#